data_2648048f8cf74d3946f12ac25b428699
#
_entry.id   2648048f8cf74d3946f12ac25b428699
#
_cell.length_a   1.000
_cell.length_b   1.000
_cell.length_c   1.000
_cell.angle_alpha   90.00
_cell.angle_beta   90.00
_cell.angle_gamma   90.00
#
_symmetry.space_group_name_H-M   'P 1'
#
loop_
_entity.id
_entity.type
_entity.pdbx_description
1 polymer ?
#
loop_
_entity_poly.entity_id
_entity_poly.type
_entity_poly.pdbx_seq_one_letter_code
_entity_poly.pdbx_strand_id
1 'polypeptide(L)'
;MLRNILYAVILFFFSTALNAENHQKNLVDQEFKTAIKHVEKKRYFEAFKIFSNLSEEGIPEAQYNLSLFYLNGLGAPKNYRLSLYWSWQAHLNYHETAIDRVNSIYDLINEKLRNSVAQTVIEELLTGAQAGDKSAPLKLGKTYLGLFLEAQNQPAYLWLSIAQAYGEEDASALLDQASDQMTLEEVLAQQEEAQKTFDTIINK
;
A
#
# COMPACT_ATOMS: atom_id res chain seq x y z
N MET A 1 9.88 43.91 -12.19
CA MET A 1 11.11 43.30 -11.64
C MET A 1 10.80 42.19 -10.63
N LEU A 2 10.06 42.43 -9.56
CA LEU A 2 9.71 41.40 -8.56
C LEU A 2 9.04 40.15 -9.12
N ARG A 3 8.11 40.26 -10.09
CA ARG A 3 7.40 39.14 -10.71
C ARG A 3 8.35 38.17 -11.44
N ASN A 4 9.36 38.67 -12.13
CA ASN A 4 10.35 37.85 -12.84
C ASN A 4 11.34 37.16 -11.88
N ILE A 5 11.64 37.78 -10.73
CA ILE A 5 12.46 37.20 -9.67
C ILE A 5 11.70 36.04 -9.01
N LEU A 6 10.39 36.19 -8.76
CA LEU A 6 9.55 35.17 -8.18
C LEU A 6 9.47 33.91 -9.09
N TYR A 7 9.29 34.09 -10.42
CA TYR A 7 9.31 33.01 -11.38
C TYR A 7 10.65 32.28 -11.45
N ALA A 8 11.76 33.01 -11.40
CA ALA A 8 13.11 32.44 -11.41
C ALA A 8 13.38 31.60 -10.14
N VAL A 9 12.91 32.06 -8.97
CA VAL A 9 13.03 31.35 -7.70
C VAL A 9 12.18 30.06 -7.72
N ILE A 10 10.94 30.13 -8.20
CA ILE A 10 10.06 28.97 -8.33
C ILE A 10 10.67 27.92 -9.27
N LEU A 11 11.17 28.32 -10.44
CA LEU A 11 11.83 27.43 -11.39
C LEU A 11 13.11 26.80 -10.82
N PHE A 12 13.87 27.54 -10.02
CA PHE A 12 15.07 27.00 -9.36
C PHE A 12 14.70 25.92 -8.34
N PHE A 13 13.70 26.17 -7.47
CA PHE A 13 13.24 25.15 -6.53
C PHE A 13 12.63 23.95 -7.22
N PHE A 14 11.89 24.12 -8.33
CA PHE A 14 11.35 23.02 -9.12
C PHE A 14 12.46 22.16 -9.76
N SER A 15 13.52 22.80 -10.28
CA SER A 15 14.64 22.08 -10.88
C SER A 15 15.48 21.31 -9.85
N THR A 16 15.66 21.85 -8.65
CA THR A 16 16.38 21.16 -7.57
C THR A 16 15.57 19.99 -7.01
N ALA A 17 14.26 20.13 -6.86
CA ALA A 17 13.38 19.04 -6.44
C ALA A 17 13.37 17.89 -7.47
N LEU A 18 13.23 18.20 -8.75
CA LEU A 18 13.25 17.21 -9.83
C LEU A 18 14.61 16.47 -9.91
N ASN A 19 15.72 17.17 -9.71
CA ASN A 19 17.04 16.55 -9.67
C ASN A 19 17.23 15.65 -8.45
N ALA A 20 16.70 16.02 -7.29
CA ALA A 20 16.74 15.19 -6.09
C ALA A 20 15.90 13.90 -6.26
N GLU A 21 14.69 14.01 -6.83
CA GLU A 21 13.83 12.87 -7.12
C GLU A 21 14.47 11.90 -8.14
N ASN A 22 15.04 12.42 -9.22
CA ASN A 22 15.77 11.61 -10.19
C ASN A 22 16.99 10.94 -9.58
N HIS A 23 17.69 11.62 -8.68
CA HIS A 23 18.84 11.04 -7.97
C HIS A 23 18.40 9.90 -7.05
N GLN A 24 17.34 10.10 -6.27
CA GLN A 24 16.77 9.07 -5.39
C GLN A 24 16.30 7.84 -6.20
N LYS A 25 15.57 8.05 -7.29
CA LYS A 25 15.16 6.97 -8.19
C LYS A 25 16.34 6.17 -8.72
N ASN A 26 17.41 6.84 -9.16
CA ASN A 26 18.62 6.17 -9.64
C ASN A 26 19.29 5.33 -8.54
N LEU A 27 19.29 5.79 -7.27
CA LEU A 27 19.83 5.03 -6.15
C LEU A 27 19.00 3.76 -5.90
N VAL A 28 17.68 3.88 -5.82
CA VAL A 28 16.76 2.74 -5.68
C VAL A 28 16.97 1.71 -6.79
N ASP A 29 17.08 2.16 -8.06
CA ASP A 29 17.33 1.27 -9.20
C ASP A 29 18.68 0.54 -9.10
N GLN A 30 19.73 1.22 -8.59
CA GLN A 30 21.04 0.61 -8.39
C GLN A 30 21.03 -0.42 -7.26
N GLU A 31 20.38 -0.13 -6.15
CA GLU A 31 20.23 -1.05 -5.03
C GLU A 31 19.42 -2.28 -5.44
N PHE A 32 18.31 -2.08 -6.14
CA PHE A 32 17.49 -3.17 -6.64
C PHE A 32 18.30 -4.09 -7.59
N LYS A 33 19.03 -3.53 -8.55
CA LYS A 33 19.94 -4.30 -9.44
C LYS A 33 21.02 -5.04 -8.67
N THR A 34 21.50 -4.45 -7.57
CA THR A 34 22.50 -5.10 -6.69
C THR A 34 21.87 -6.29 -5.97
N ALA A 35 20.64 -6.17 -5.47
CA ALA A 35 19.90 -7.28 -4.88
C ALA A 35 19.73 -8.44 -5.87
N ILE A 36 19.32 -8.15 -7.12
CA ILE A 36 19.18 -9.16 -8.18
C ILE A 36 20.51 -9.88 -8.43
N LYS A 37 21.65 -9.15 -8.53
CA LYS A 37 22.98 -9.78 -8.67
C LYS A 37 23.35 -10.68 -7.49
N HIS A 38 22.89 -10.35 -6.27
CA HIS A 38 23.06 -11.23 -5.12
C HIS A 38 22.22 -12.50 -5.26
N VAL A 39 20.96 -12.40 -5.75
CA VAL A 39 20.10 -13.56 -6.01
C VAL A 39 20.75 -14.50 -7.04
N GLU A 40 21.22 -13.98 -8.17
CA GLU A 40 21.89 -14.74 -9.23
C GLU A 40 23.10 -15.53 -8.71
N LYS A 41 23.82 -14.94 -7.73
CA LYS A 41 24.98 -15.56 -7.06
C LYS A 41 24.59 -16.42 -5.85
N LYS A 42 23.30 -16.67 -5.61
CA LYS A 42 22.75 -17.39 -4.44
C LYS A 42 23.16 -16.81 -3.09
N ARG A 43 23.51 -15.53 -3.05
CA ARG A 43 23.81 -14.77 -1.83
C ARG A 43 22.50 -14.19 -1.29
N TYR A 44 21.62 -15.09 -0.83
CA TYR A 44 20.25 -14.73 -0.49
C TYR A 44 20.15 -13.81 0.73
N PHE A 45 21.04 -13.93 1.70
CA PHE A 45 21.03 -13.07 2.89
C PHE A 45 21.32 -11.61 2.54
N GLU A 46 22.28 -11.35 1.66
CA GLU A 46 22.63 -10.02 1.19
C GLU A 46 21.49 -9.42 0.35
N ALA A 47 20.87 -10.21 -0.53
CA ALA A 47 19.72 -9.78 -1.29
C ALA A 47 18.52 -9.46 -0.38
N PHE A 48 18.25 -10.32 0.61
CA PHE A 48 17.21 -10.13 1.59
C PHE A 48 17.32 -8.78 2.30
N LYS A 49 18.49 -8.40 2.77
CA LYS A 49 18.72 -7.11 3.44
C LYS A 49 18.35 -5.92 2.54
N ILE A 50 18.78 -5.97 1.28
CA ILE A 50 18.49 -4.87 0.34
C ILE A 50 16.99 -4.82 0.04
N PHE A 51 16.35 -5.97 -0.25
CA PHE A 51 14.91 -5.99 -0.48
C PHE A 51 14.12 -5.54 0.76
N SER A 52 14.57 -5.88 1.98
CA SER A 52 13.91 -5.39 3.20
C SER A 52 13.93 -3.88 3.29
N ASN A 53 15.10 -3.25 3.11
CA ASN A 53 15.21 -1.79 3.15
C ASN A 53 14.33 -1.12 2.09
N LEU A 54 14.42 -1.56 0.84
CA LEU A 54 13.60 -1.01 -0.25
C LEU A 54 12.09 -1.26 -0.06
N SER A 55 11.73 -2.36 0.62
CA SER A 55 10.32 -2.66 0.94
C SER A 55 9.76 -1.70 1.99
N GLU A 56 10.56 -1.32 2.99
CA GLU A 56 10.21 -0.32 3.99
C GLU A 56 10.09 1.08 3.38
N GLU A 57 10.82 1.38 2.30
CA GLU A 57 10.67 2.60 1.50
C GLU A 57 9.42 2.56 0.57
N GLY A 58 8.66 1.48 0.59
CA GLY A 58 7.43 1.33 -0.19
C GLY A 58 7.63 0.92 -1.65
N ILE A 59 8.82 0.45 -2.05
CA ILE A 59 9.10 0.03 -3.43
C ILE A 59 8.36 -1.27 -3.75
N PRO A 60 7.35 -1.27 -4.66
CA PRO A 60 6.47 -2.40 -4.87
C PRO A 60 7.19 -3.66 -5.38
N GLU A 61 8.17 -3.52 -6.25
CA GLU A 61 8.99 -4.63 -6.75
C GLU A 61 9.84 -5.27 -5.64
N ALA A 62 10.33 -4.46 -4.70
CA ALA A 62 11.08 -4.97 -3.55
C ALA A 62 10.15 -5.70 -2.57
N GLN A 63 8.97 -5.15 -2.29
CA GLN A 63 7.95 -5.77 -1.45
C GLN A 63 7.51 -7.13 -2.03
N TYR A 64 7.29 -7.20 -3.34
CA TYR A 64 7.00 -8.45 -4.03
C TYR A 64 8.12 -9.47 -3.90
N ASN A 65 9.37 -9.06 -4.13
CA ASN A 65 10.54 -9.95 -3.97
C ASN A 65 10.73 -10.39 -2.53
N LEU A 66 10.57 -9.50 -1.55
CA LEU A 66 10.66 -9.82 -0.13
C LEU A 66 9.61 -10.86 0.27
N SER A 67 8.39 -10.76 -0.29
CA SER A 67 7.36 -11.78 -0.09
C SER A 67 7.80 -13.17 -0.56
N LEU A 68 8.48 -13.23 -1.72
CA LEU A 68 9.04 -14.48 -2.26
C LEU A 68 10.14 -15.06 -1.37
N PHE A 69 10.97 -14.19 -0.80
CA PHE A 69 12.03 -14.60 0.13
C PHE A 69 11.45 -15.27 1.37
N TYR A 70 10.41 -14.67 1.97
CA TYR A 70 9.71 -15.28 3.10
C TYR A 70 8.93 -16.54 2.72
N LEU A 71 8.34 -16.59 1.52
CA LEU A 71 7.62 -17.76 1.03
C LEU A 71 8.52 -18.99 0.89
N ASN A 72 9.74 -18.79 0.38
CA ASN A 72 10.67 -19.85 0.06
C ASN A 72 11.75 -20.09 1.13
N GLY A 73 11.85 -19.22 2.13
CA GLY A 73 12.90 -19.30 3.15
C GLY A 73 14.28 -18.95 2.61
N LEU A 74 14.38 -17.93 1.74
CA LEU A 74 15.61 -17.44 1.14
C LEU A 74 16.13 -16.24 1.93
N GLY A 75 17.35 -16.32 2.44
CA GLY A 75 17.96 -15.24 3.23
C GLY A 75 17.34 -15.00 4.62
N ALA A 76 16.14 -15.51 4.87
CA ALA A 76 15.42 -15.52 6.15
C ALA A 76 14.61 -16.83 6.28
N PRO A 77 14.25 -17.25 7.50
CA PRO A 77 13.35 -18.39 7.70
C PRO A 77 12.01 -18.20 6.98
N LYS A 78 11.45 -19.32 6.45
CA LYS A 78 10.13 -19.31 5.82
C LYS A 78 9.07 -18.76 6.77
N ASN A 79 8.24 -17.83 6.26
CA ASN A 79 7.19 -17.17 7.05
C ASN A 79 6.01 -16.75 6.17
N TYR A 80 4.93 -17.52 6.19
CA TYR A 80 3.74 -17.23 5.39
C TYR A 80 3.03 -15.95 5.80
N ARG A 81 3.06 -15.56 7.08
CA ARG A 81 2.51 -14.29 7.57
C ARG A 81 3.19 -13.10 6.89
N LEU A 82 4.53 -13.05 6.95
CA LEU A 82 5.31 -11.98 6.35
C LEU A 82 5.26 -12.03 4.82
N SER A 83 5.17 -13.23 4.24
CA SER A 83 4.97 -13.38 2.80
C SER A 83 3.65 -12.77 2.36
N LEU A 84 2.53 -13.05 3.05
CA LEU A 84 1.24 -12.45 2.75
C LEU A 84 1.25 -10.94 2.97
N TYR A 85 1.79 -10.48 4.09
CA TYR A 85 1.90 -9.05 4.40
C TYR A 85 2.61 -8.29 3.28
N TRP A 86 3.80 -8.71 2.88
CA TRP A 86 4.56 -8.03 1.84
C TRP A 86 3.96 -8.16 0.43
N SER A 87 3.31 -9.30 0.12
CA SER A 87 2.54 -9.41 -1.13
C SER A 87 1.39 -8.42 -1.17
N TRP A 88 0.69 -8.25 -0.03
CA TRP A 88 -0.41 -7.29 0.05
C TRP A 88 0.10 -5.84 -0.04
N GLN A 89 1.18 -5.50 0.64
CA GLN A 89 1.82 -4.18 0.51
C GLN A 89 2.21 -3.88 -0.95
N ALA A 90 2.80 -4.86 -1.65
CA ALA A 90 3.10 -4.72 -3.07
C ALA A 90 1.83 -4.46 -3.92
N HIS A 91 0.73 -5.17 -3.64
CA HIS A 91 -0.57 -4.95 -4.30
C HIS A 91 -1.11 -3.54 -4.03
N LEU A 92 -1.08 -3.08 -2.78
CA LEU A 92 -1.52 -1.74 -2.41
C LEU A 92 -0.65 -0.64 -3.05
N ASN A 93 0.59 -0.95 -3.41
CA ASN A 93 1.52 -0.07 -4.10
C ASN A 93 1.60 -0.35 -5.61
N TYR A 94 0.55 -0.96 -6.19
CA TYR A 94 0.34 -1.16 -7.63
C TYR A 94 1.32 -2.10 -8.34
N HIS A 95 1.91 -3.07 -7.64
CA HIS A 95 2.66 -4.12 -8.32
C HIS A 95 1.71 -5.04 -9.11
N GLU A 96 1.89 -5.15 -10.42
CA GLU A 96 0.93 -5.75 -11.37
C GLU A 96 0.52 -7.19 -11.01
N THR A 97 1.45 -8.03 -10.59
CA THR A 97 1.20 -9.47 -10.32
C THR A 97 1.13 -9.81 -8.83
N ALA A 98 1.11 -8.80 -7.94
CA ALA A 98 1.13 -9.06 -6.50
C ALA A 98 -0.15 -9.75 -6.02
N ILE A 99 -1.30 -9.46 -6.64
CA ILE A 99 -2.58 -10.11 -6.28
C ILE A 99 -2.55 -11.62 -6.56
N ASP A 100 -1.90 -12.07 -7.63
CA ASP A 100 -1.75 -13.50 -7.92
C ASP A 100 -0.91 -14.19 -6.83
N ARG A 101 0.10 -13.48 -6.32
CA ARG A 101 0.90 -13.96 -5.19
C ARG A 101 0.07 -14.07 -3.92
N VAL A 102 -0.72 -13.05 -3.60
CA VAL A 102 -1.66 -13.07 -2.47
C VAL A 102 -2.56 -14.29 -2.56
N ASN A 103 -3.20 -14.52 -3.71
CA ASN A 103 -4.08 -15.66 -3.93
C ASN A 103 -3.35 -17.02 -3.75
N SER A 104 -2.11 -17.12 -4.26
CA SER A 104 -1.32 -18.35 -4.09
C SER A 104 -0.92 -18.65 -2.64
N ILE A 105 -0.85 -17.64 -1.78
CA ILE A 105 -0.55 -17.80 -0.36
C ILE A 105 -1.82 -18.20 0.41
N TYR A 106 -3.00 -17.78 -0.02
CA TYR A 106 -4.26 -18.15 0.63
C TYR A 106 -4.46 -19.67 0.71
N ASP A 107 -4.00 -20.43 -0.30
CA ASP A 107 -4.06 -21.89 -0.30
C ASP A 107 -3.14 -22.55 0.75
N LEU A 108 -2.19 -21.80 1.30
CA LEU A 108 -1.16 -22.28 2.24
C LEU A 108 -1.47 -21.94 3.70
N ILE A 109 -2.50 -21.12 3.94
CA ILE A 109 -2.78 -20.56 5.27
C ILE A 109 -4.24 -20.76 5.67
N ASN A 110 -4.51 -20.64 6.96
CA ASN A 110 -5.89 -20.63 7.45
C ASN A 110 -6.45 -19.20 7.58
N GLU A 111 -7.77 -19.12 7.72
CA GLU A 111 -8.50 -17.88 7.90
C GLU A 111 -7.96 -17.04 9.06
N LYS A 112 -7.65 -17.64 10.20
CA LYS A 112 -7.12 -16.93 11.38
C LYS A 112 -5.82 -16.18 11.06
N LEU A 113 -4.93 -16.80 10.30
CA LEU A 113 -3.69 -16.14 9.89
C LEU A 113 -3.98 -15.00 8.90
N ARG A 114 -4.84 -15.24 7.91
CA ARG A 114 -5.26 -14.25 6.92
C ARG A 114 -5.85 -13.02 7.60
N ASN A 115 -6.85 -13.19 8.47
CA ASN A 115 -7.50 -12.09 9.20
C ASN A 115 -6.54 -11.35 10.12
N SER A 116 -5.58 -12.06 10.74
CA SER A 116 -4.55 -11.44 11.56
C SER A 116 -3.60 -10.54 10.74
N VAL A 117 -3.26 -10.90 9.50
CA VAL A 117 -2.47 -10.04 8.60
C VAL A 117 -3.30 -8.83 8.19
N ALA A 118 -4.57 -9.03 7.82
CA ALA A 118 -5.47 -7.94 7.47
C ALA A 118 -5.57 -6.91 8.60
N GLN A 119 -5.73 -7.36 9.84
CA GLN A 119 -5.80 -6.48 11.01
C GLN A 119 -4.50 -5.68 11.19
N THR A 120 -3.33 -6.30 11.05
CA THR A 120 -2.03 -5.59 11.10
C THR A 120 -1.94 -4.48 10.06
N VAL A 121 -2.30 -4.79 8.80
CA VAL A 121 -2.29 -3.79 7.71
C VAL A 121 -3.26 -2.64 7.98
N ILE A 122 -4.45 -2.95 8.50
CA ILE A 122 -5.47 -1.94 8.84
C ILE A 122 -4.95 -1.01 9.93
N GLU A 123 -4.34 -1.51 11.01
CA GLU A 123 -3.82 -0.71 12.10
C GLU A 123 -2.73 0.27 11.64
N GLU A 124 -1.85 -0.18 10.75
CA GLU A 124 -0.83 0.68 10.12
C GLU A 124 -1.46 1.76 9.24
N LEU A 125 -2.41 1.39 8.39
CA LEU A 125 -3.10 2.33 7.48
C LEU A 125 -3.96 3.35 8.24
N LEU A 126 -4.63 2.93 9.33
CA LEU A 126 -5.38 3.84 10.21
C LEU A 126 -4.46 4.88 10.85
N THR A 127 -3.27 4.45 11.29
CA THR A 127 -2.25 5.36 11.82
C THR A 127 -1.81 6.37 10.76
N GLY A 128 -1.58 5.92 9.52
CA GLY A 128 -1.26 6.78 8.39
C GLY A 128 -2.37 7.78 8.06
N ALA A 129 -3.62 7.32 7.98
CA ALA A 129 -4.78 8.18 7.73
C ALA A 129 -4.93 9.26 8.81
N GLN A 130 -4.74 8.90 10.08
CA GLN A 130 -4.76 9.85 11.20
C GLN A 130 -3.59 10.84 11.17
N ALA A 131 -2.46 10.48 10.57
CA ALA A 131 -1.31 11.36 10.35
C ALA A 131 -1.44 12.21 9.08
N GLY A 132 -2.55 12.08 8.32
CA GLY A 132 -2.83 12.88 7.13
C GLY A 132 -2.38 12.25 5.82
N ASP A 133 -2.04 10.96 5.80
CA ASP A 133 -1.77 10.23 4.56
C ASP A 133 -3.06 10.07 3.75
N LYS A 134 -3.19 10.82 2.67
CA LYS A 134 -4.38 10.83 1.80
C LYS A 134 -4.53 9.55 0.99
N SER A 135 -3.47 8.76 0.82
CA SER A 135 -3.53 7.47 0.12
C SER A 135 -4.07 6.34 1.00
N ALA A 136 -3.97 6.49 2.33
CA ALA A 136 -4.39 5.46 3.28
C ALA A 136 -5.87 5.07 3.18
N PRO A 137 -6.84 5.99 2.97
CA PRO A 137 -8.25 5.63 2.82
C PRO A 137 -8.52 4.65 1.67
N LEU A 138 -7.92 4.84 0.49
CA LEU A 138 -8.07 3.90 -0.62
C LEU A 138 -7.49 2.52 -0.27
N LYS A 139 -6.31 2.50 0.35
CA LYS A 139 -5.66 1.25 0.78
C LYS A 139 -6.46 0.51 1.86
N LEU A 140 -7.09 1.24 2.78
CA LEU A 140 -8.02 0.69 3.77
C LEU A 140 -9.22 0.03 3.09
N GLY A 141 -9.87 0.72 2.17
CA GLY A 141 -10.99 0.17 1.40
C GLY A 141 -10.61 -1.11 0.66
N LYS A 142 -9.50 -1.09 -0.08
CA LYS A 142 -8.96 -2.27 -0.77
C LYS A 142 -8.68 -3.42 0.21
N THR A 143 -8.16 -3.12 1.40
CA THR A 143 -7.83 -4.13 2.42
C THR A 143 -9.09 -4.77 3.02
N TYR A 144 -10.11 -3.99 3.31
CA TYR A 144 -11.38 -4.52 3.80
C TYR A 144 -12.12 -5.38 2.76
N LEU A 145 -12.01 -5.05 1.47
CA LEU A 145 -12.63 -5.84 0.39
C LEU A 145 -11.84 -7.11 0.06
N GLY A 146 -10.52 -7.09 0.09
CA GLY A 146 -9.70 -8.12 -0.55
C GLY A 146 -8.85 -8.98 0.39
N LEU A 147 -8.49 -8.50 1.58
CA LEU A 147 -7.56 -9.23 2.45
C LEU A 147 -8.25 -10.14 3.48
N PHE A 148 -9.51 -9.92 3.82
CA PHE A 148 -10.31 -10.85 4.62
C PHE A 148 -10.85 -12.02 3.78
N LEU A 149 -11.18 -13.15 4.42
CA LEU A 149 -11.83 -14.27 3.74
C LEU A 149 -13.17 -13.84 3.14
N GLU A 150 -13.95 -13.11 3.94
CA GLU A 150 -15.20 -12.49 3.51
C GLU A 150 -15.02 -10.97 3.51
N ALA A 151 -15.39 -10.34 2.40
CA ALA A 151 -15.28 -8.89 2.25
C ALA A 151 -16.04 -8.15 3.35
N GLN A 152 -15.37 -7.15 3.93
CA GLN A 152 -15.94 -6.29 4.97
C GLN A 152 -16.51 -5.03 4.31
N ASN A 153 -17.71 -5.15 3.70
CA ASN A 153 -18.26 -4.13 2.81
C ASN A 153 -18.55 -2.80 3.51
N GLN A 154 -19.09 -2.82 4.74
CA GLN A 154 -19.41 -1.59 5.47
C GLN A 154 -18.18 -0.72 5.77
N PRO A 155 -17.10 -1.21 6.44
CA PRO A 155 -15.91 -0.39 6.65
C PRO A 155 -15.18 -0.09 5.33
N ALA A 156 -15.27 -0.96 4.31
CA ALA A 156 -14.73 -0.65 2.99
C ALA A 156 -15.42 0.56 2.38
N TYR A 157 -16.75 0.59 2.40
CA TYR A 157 -17.55 1.70 1.88
C TYR A 157 -17.21 3.03 2.57
N LEU A 158 -17.08 3.02 3.89
CA LEU A 158 -16.68 4.21 4.67
C LEU A 158 -15.35 4.78 4.15
N TRP A 159 -14.31 3.96 4.10
CA TRP A 159 -12.97 4.43 3.72
C TRP A 159 -12.86 4.79 2.24
N LEU A 160 -13.56 4.07 1.36
CA LEU A 160 -13.64 4.40 -0.07
C LEU A 160 -14.38 5.72 -0.31
N SER A 161 -15.39 6.05 0.48
CA SER A 161 -16.06 7.37 0.42
C SER A 161 -15.08 8.50 0.74
N ILE A 162 -14.22 8.32 1.74
CA ILE A 162 -13.16 9.29 2.07
C ILE A 162 -12.10 9.35 0.96
N ALA A 163 -11.70 8.20 0.39
CA ALA A 163 -10.77 8.15 -0.73
C ALA A 163 -11.32 8.90 -1.95
N GLN A 164 -12.61 8.72 -2.27
CA GLN A 164 -13.29 9.44 -3.34
C GLN A 164 -13.30 10.97 -3.09
N ALA A 165 -13.51 11.39 -1.85
CA ALA A 165 -13.45 12.80 -1.48
C ALA A 165 -12.04 13.41 -1.63
N TYR A 166 -10.99 12.59 -1.53
CA TYR A 166 -9.61 12.98 -1.85
C TYR A 166 -9.27 12.94 -3.35
N GLY A 167 -10.18 12.43 -4.21
CA GLY A 167 -10.02 12.38 -5.65
C GLY A 167 -9.30 11.12 -6.17
N GLU A 168 -9.28 10.06 -5.37
CA GLU A 168 -8.70 8.77 -5.78
C GLU A 168 -9.57 8.11 -6.87
N GLU A 169 -9.02 7.93 -8.07
CA GLU A 169 -9.76 7.47 -9.25
C GLU A 169 -10.34 6.06 -9.08
N ASP A 170 -9.60 5.16 -8.43
CA ASP A 170 -10.03 3.78 -8.17
C ASP A 170 -11.21 3.68 -7.19
N ALA A 171 -11.49 4.72 -6.39
CA ALA A 171 -12.45 4.65 -5.30
C ALA A 171 -13.88 4.42 -5.78
N SER A 172 -14.30 5.01 -6.90
CA SER A 172 -15.68 4.91 -7.40
C SER A 172 -16.09 3.48 -7.71
N ALA A 173 -15.28 2.75 -8.47
CA ALA A 173 -15.58 1.36 -8.84
C ALA A 173 -15.62 0.42 -7.62
N LEU A 174 -14.74 0.67 -6.64
CA LEU A 174 -14.71 -0.10 -5.40
C LEU A 174 -15.87 0.24 -4.46
N LEU A 175 -16.37 1.49 -4.47
CA LEU A 175 -17.60 1.88 -3.77
C LEU A 175 -18.80 1.14 -4.31
N ASP A 176 -18.95 1.06 -5.64
CA ASP A 176 -20.02 0.31 -6.28
C ASP A 176 -19.95 -1.17 -5.88
N GLN A 177 -18.76 -1.77 -5.93
CA GLN A 177 -18.54 -3.15 -5.48
C GLN A 177 -18.94 -3.37 -4.02
N ALA A 178 -18.61 -2.44 -3.11
CA ALA A 178 -18.98 -2.55 -1.69
C ALA A 178 -20.49 -2.40 -1.49
N SER A 179 -21.09 -1.41 -2.15
CA SER A 179 -22.53 -1.11 -1.99
C SER A 179 -23.45 -2.17 -2.58
N ASP A 180 -23.03 -2.89 -3.62
CA ASP A 180 -23.81 -3.99 -4.22
C ASP A 180 -24.17 -5.10 -3.23
N GLN A 181 -23.43 -5.22 -2.14
CA GLN A 181 -23.61 -6.20 -1.07
C GLN A 181 -24.21 -5.58 0.20
N MET A 182 -24.71 -4.35 0.13
CA MET A 182 -25.24 -3.60 1.28
C MET A 182 -26.70 -3.19 1.04
N THR A 183 -27.46 -3.09 2.13
CA THR A 183 -28.78 -2.49 2.11
C THR A 183 -28.66 -0.95 2.03
N LEU A 184 -29.74 -0.28 1.60
CA LEU A 184 -29.76 1.19 1.58
C LEU A 184 -29.52 1.78 2.99
N GLU A 185 -30.06 1.17 4.04
CA GLU A 185 -29.88 1.62 5.43
C GLU A 185 -28.40 1.54 5.85
N GLU A 186 -27.70 0.45 5.51
CA GLU A 186 -26.27 0.31 5.77
C GLU A 186 -25.45 1.34 4.99
N VAL A 187 -25.77 1.59 3.72
CA VAL A 187 -25.11 2.62 2.91
C VAL A 187 -25.26 4.00 3.55
N LEU A 188 -26.48 4.38 3.93
CA LEU A 188 -26.72 5.68 4.57
C LEU A 188 -25.97 5.81 5.91
N ALA A 189 -25.96 4.77 6.72
CA ALA A 189 -25.21 4.77 7.98
C ALA A 189 -23.69 4.95 7.74
N GLN A 190 -23.12 4.29 6.72
CA GLN A 190 -21.71 4.45 6.40
C GLN A 190 -21.37 5.81 5.79
N GLN A 191 -22.29 6.45 5.07
CA GLN A 191 -22.12 7.82 4.59
C GLN A 191 -22.01 8.82 5.75
N GLU A 192 -22.87 8.69 6.77
CA GLU A 192 -22.82 9.53 7.97
C GLU A 192 -21.51 9.31 8.75
N GLU A 193 -21.06 8.07 8.89
CA GLU A 193 -19.83 7.75 9.60
C GLU A 193 -18.60 8.21 8.82
N ALA A 194 -18.61 8.09 7.48
CA ALA A 194 -17.54 8.60 6.64
C ALA A 194 -17.39 10.13 6.77
N GLN A 195 -18.52 10.88 6.84
CA GLN A 195 -18.47 12.32 7.04
C GLN A 195 -17.84 12.68 8.40
N LYS A 196 -18.25 12.04 9.49
CA LYS A 196 -17.69 12.25 10.83
C LYS A 196 -16.20 11.94 10.89
N THR A 197 -15.80 10.82 10.27
CA THR A 197 -14.41 10.37 10.21
C THR A 197 -13.56 11.36 9.41
N PHE A 198 -14.05 11.79 8.25
CA PHE A 198 -13.39 12.79 7.41
C PHE A 198 -13.19 14.10 8.17
N ASP A 199 -14.23 14.63 8.82
CA ASP A 199 -14.14 15.86 9.62
C ASP A 199 -13.12 15.75 10.75
N THR A 200 -13.00 14.56 11.34
CA THR A 200 -12.00 14.30 12.39
C THR A 200 -10.58 14.30 11.85
N ILE A 201 -10.38 13.80 10.63
CA ILE A 201 -9.05 13.76 9.99
C ILE A 201 -8.59 15.15 9.55
N ILE A 202 -9.48 15.94 8.92
CA ILE A 202 -9.11 17.24 8.36
C ILE A 202 -8.96 18.36 9.40
N ASN A 203 -9.55 18.20 10.60
CA ASN A 203 -9.50 19.20 11.68
C ASN A 203 -8.38 18.95 12.72
N LYS A 204 -7.44 18.05 12.42
CA LYS A 204 -6.23 17.83 13.21
C LYS A 204 -5.09 18.68 12.70
#